data_cd79adc842fa64f5a84c0d1a585cb0fa
#
_entry.id   cd79adc842fa64f5a84c0d1a585cb0fa
#
_cell.length_a   1.000
_cell.length_b   1.000
_cell.length_c   1.000
_cell.angle_alpha   90.00
_cell.angle_beta   90.00
_cell.angle_gamma   90.00
#
_symmetry.space_group_name_H-M   'P 1'
#
loop_
_entity.id
_entity.type
_entity.pdbx_description
1 polymer ?
#
loop_
_entity_poly.entity_id
_entity_poly.type
_entity_poly.pdbx_seq_one_letter_code
_entity_poly.pdbx_strand_id
1 'polypeptide(L)'
;DKIAATFESYWNSSEFEYYSEDQKERLARALKAEKYFDSNNAEVYTMDITPYSYQQEILDKLEAERTIRRYTRNLVVAATGTGKTVISALDYKRFCKQNSGKPCRLLFVAHREEILRQSLYTFRAVLKDANFGELFVGNYRPESIDHLFLSIQTFNSQDFTAKTAPDFYDYIVVDEFHHAAAPTYQKLLSYYQPKILLGLTATPERMDGKSVLPYFNNRIAAEIRLPEAIDRKLLCPFQYFGVTDTVDLNTLKWSAGGYDKGELSNLYTLSGAVANRRADLVVSSLLKYVTDIDEVKGLGFCVSIEHAEFMCHYFNDCGIPSIFLTGKSSDEERKAAKGRLVSGEIRFIFVVDIYNEGVDIPEVNTVLFLRPTESLTIFLQQLGRGLRLAEDKECLTVLDFIGQANKKYNFEDKFAALLSNTTRSVIREIKDGFVSAPKGCYIQLEKKAAKYILDNIRASYGNTAGLVSRVASFTEDSGLELTLANFLDYYHLDPRAIYKFSSFSRICARADTIADFSEPLEE
;
A
#
# COMPACT_ATOMS: atom_id res chain seq x y z
N ASP A 1 43.99 -25.88 -5.25
CA ASP A 1 43.73 -24.75 -6.13
C ASP A 1 42.23 -24.48 -6.11
N LYS A 2 41.85 -23.35 -5.47
CA LYS A 2 40.42 -23.06 -5.20
C LYS A 2 39.57 -23.00 -6.48
N ILE A 3 40.12 -22.49 -7.57
CA ILE A 3 39.42 -22.36 -8.85
C ILE A 3 39.10 -23.73 -9.44
N ALA A 4 40.04 -24.66 -9.41
CA ALA A 4 39.83 -26.02 -9.89
C ALA A 4 38.78 -26.77 -9.06
N ALA A 5 38.83 -26.64 -7.73
CA ALA A 5 37.84 -27.24 -6.83
C ALA A 5 36.42 -26.65 -7.03
N THR A 6 36.31 -25.35 -7.28
CA THR A 6 35.04 -24.68 -7.58
C THR A 6 34.49 -25.14 -8.94
N PHE A 7 35.36 -25.26 -9.97
CA PHE A 7 34.99 -25.78 -11.29
C PHE A 7 34.49 -27.21 -11.21
N GLU A 8 35.23 -28.11 -10.52
CA GLU A 8 34.84 -29.52 -10.31
C GLU A 8 33.50 -29.62 -9.55
N SER A 9 33.26 -28.75 -8.57
CA SER A 9 32.01 -28.71 -7.84
C SER A 9 30.83 -28.34 -8.75
N TYR A 10 31.00 -27.38 -9.64
CA TYR A 10 29.95 -26.98 -10.59
C TYR A 10 29.79 -28.04 -11.71
N TRP A 11 30.88 -28.57 -12.21
CA TRP A 11 30.88 -29.56 -13.31
C TRP A 11 30.17 -30.87 -12.94
N ASN A 12 30.27 -31.27 -11.67
CA ASN A 12 29.64 -32.49 -11.15
C ASN A 12 28.30 -32.24 -10.43
N SER A 13 27.81 -31.00 -10.43
CA SER A 13 26.53 -30.66 -9.78
C SER A 13 25.36 -31.07 -10.66
N SER A 14 24.37 -31.75 -10.08
CA SER A 14 23.12 -32.09 -10.75
C SER A 14 22.23 -30.89 -11.09
N GLU A 15 22.62 -29.70 -10.66
CA GLU A 15 21.93 -28.42 -10.96
C GLU A 15 22.32 -27.87 -12.34
N PHE A 16 23.40 -28.39 -12.96
CA PHE A 16 23.86 -27.96 -14.29
C PHE A 16 23.60 -29.05 -15.32
N GLU A 17 23.02 -28.66 -16.43
CA GLU A 17 22.80 -29.54 -17.58
C GLU A 17 23.85 -29.27 -18.68
N TYR A 18 24.30 -30.32 -19.37
CA TYR A 18 25.16 -30.14 -20.53
C TYR A 18 24.39 -29.41 -21.64
N TYR A 19 25.03 -28.38 -22.23
CA TYR A 19 24.46 -27.68 -23.38
C TYR A 19 24.32 -28.62 -24.57
N SER A 20 23.13 -28.64 -25.15
CA SER A 20 22.82 -29.33 -26.39
C SER A 20 22.20 -28.34 -27.40
N GLU A 21 22.26 -28.70 -28.69
CA GLU A 21 21.87 -27.79 -29.78
C GLU A 21 20.37 -27.44 -29.76
N ASP A 22 19.53 -28.31 -29.24
CA ASP A 22 18.12 -28.10 -28.98
C ASP A 22 17.83 -27.03 -27.87
N GLN A 23 18.81 -26.71 -27.04
CA GLN A 23 18.74 -25.68 -26.01
C GLN A 23 19.21 -24.29 -26.52
N LYS A 24 19.56 -24.17 -27.80
CA LYS A 24 20.06 -22.93 -28.41
C LYS A 24 19.11 -21.72 -28.20
N GLU A 25 17.82 -21.94 -28.33
CA GLU A 25 16.84 -20.88 -28.10
C GLU A 25 16.72 -20.48 -26.63
N ARG A 26 16.86 -21.44 -25.71
CA ARG A 26 16.90 -21.21 -24.26
C ARG A 26 18.13 -20.38 -23.88
N LEU A 27 19.31 -20.74 -24.42
CA LEU A 27 20.56 -20.01 -24.20
C LEU A 27 20.50 -18.60 -24.80
N ALA A 28 19.96 -18.45 -26.03
CA ALA A 28 19.80 -17.15 -26.65
C ALA A 28 18.84 -16.22 -25.87
N ARG A 29 17.76 -16.78 -25.30
CA ARG A 29 16.85 -16.04 -24.41
C ARG A 29 17.54 -15.63 -23.11
N ALA A 30 18.35 -16.51 -22.49
CA ALA A 30 19.12 -16.20 -21.29
C ALA A 30 20.11 -15.05 -21.52
N LEU A 31 20.85 -15.10 -22.62
CA LEU A 31 21.82 -14.04 -23.00
C LEU A 31 21.13 -12.72 -23.35
N LYS A 32 19.91 -12.75 -23.90
CA LYS A 32 19.11 -11.53 -24.13
C LYS A 32 18.56 -10.95 -22.82
N ALA A 33 18.14 -11.80 -21.88
CA ALA A 33 17.64 -11.37 -20.58
C ALA A 33 18.71 -10.61 -19.77
N GLU A 34 19.98 -11.05 -19.84
CA GLU A 34 21.12 -10.36 -19.23
C GLU A 34 21.32 -8.91 -19.74
N LYS A 35 20.97 -8.61 -21.00
CA LYS A 35 21.04 -7.24 -21.52
C LYS A 35 20.07 -6.25 -20.86
N TYR A 36 19.05 -6.75 -20.17
CA TYR A 36 18.03 -5.94 -19.48
C TYR A 36 18.23 -5.91 -17.97
N PHE A 37 19.24 -6.60 -17.43
CA PHE A 37 19.55 -6.64 -16.01
C PHE A 37 20.91 -6.02 -15.70
N ASP A 38 20.92 -5.15 -14.69
CA ASP A 38 22.12 -4.57 -14.11
C ASP A 38 22.98 -5.70 -13.49
N SER A 39 24.28 -5.69 -13.76
CA SER A 39 25.26 -6.74 -13.41
C SER A 39 25.39 -7.07 -11.91
N ASN A 40 24.73 -6.32 -11.03
CA ASN A 40 24.78 -6.51 -9.58
C ASN A 40 23.78 -7.56 -9.03
N ASN A 41 22.95 -8.19 -9.87
CA ASN A 41 21.87 -9.06 -9.42
C ASN A 41 22.02 -10.55 -9.79
N ALA A 42 23.15 -10.97 -10.37
CA ALA A 42 23.40 -12.38 -10.78
C ALA A 42 23.42 -13.37 -9.58
N GLU A 43 23.71 -12.91 -8.37
CA GLU A 43 23.81 -13.77 -7.18
C GLU A 43 22.47 -14.27 -6.63
N VAL A 44 21.35 -13.64 -6.99
CA VAL A 44 20.02 -13.90 -6.38
C VAL A 44 19.41 -15.24 -6.84
N TYR A 45 19.77 -15.74 -8.02
CA TYR A 45 19.20 -16.99 -8.55
C TYR A 45 19.77 -18.27 -7.94
N THR A 46 20.86 -18.16 -7.18
CA THR A 46 21.52 -19.31 -6.53
C THR A 46 20.94 -19.65 -5.16
N MET A 47 20.28 -18.70 -4.49
CA MET A 47 19.70 -18.89 -3.16
C MET A 47 18.26 -19.43 -3.23
N ASP A 48 17.95 -20.39 -2.35
CA ASP A 48 16.57 -20.86 -2.18
C ASP A 48 15.76 -19.82 -1.40
N ILE A 49 14.79 -19.18 -2.06
CA ILE A 49 13.82 -18.33 -1.39
C ILE A 49 12.78 -19.23 -0.73
N THR A 50 12.90 -19.41 0.57
CA THR A 50 11.93 -20.12 1.40
C THR A 50 10.96 -19.12 2.05
N PRO A 51 9.67 -19.47 2.19
CA PRO A 51 8.72 -18.57 2.86
C PRO A 51 9.06 -18.41 4.33
N TYR A 52 8.96 -17.19 4.84
CA TYR A 52 8.91 -16.96 6.28
C TYR A 52 7.66 -17.62 6.87
N SER A 53 7.64 -17.86 8.19
CA SER A 53 6.51 -18.53 8.87
C SER A 53 5.15 -17.89 8.55
N TYR A 54 5.04 -16.57 8.58
CA TYR A 54 3.81 -15.87 8.26
C TYR A 54 3.42 -15.98 6.76
N GLN A 55 4.40 -16.02 5.86
CA GLN A 55 4.15 -16.26 4.43
C GLN A 55 3.64 -17.68 4.20
N GLN A 56 4.22 -18.66 4.92
CA GLN A 56 3.75 -20.03 4.92
C GLN A 56 2.29 -20.11 5.41
N GLU A 57 1.93 -19.44 6.51
CA GLU A 57 0.55 -19.37 6.99
C GLU A 57 -0.41 -18.82 5.93
N ILE A 58 -0.01 -17.76 5.20
CA ILE A 58 -0.81 -17.18 4.11
C ILE A 58 -0.98 -18.19 2.98
N LEU A 59 0.10 -18.86 2.57
CA LEU A 59 0.07 -19.88 1.53
C LEU A 59 -0.83 -21.06 1.90
N ASP A 60 -0.82 -21.50 3.16
CA ASP A 60 -1.65 -22.59 3.65
C ASP A 60 -3.14 -22.18 3.73
N LYS A 61 -3.44 -20.94 4.09
CA LYS A 61 -4.79 -20.38 4.01
C LYS A 61 -5.31 -20.34 2.56
N LEU A 62 -4.48 -19.93 1.59
CA LEU A 62 -4.83 -19.93 0.16
C LEU A 62 -5.14 -21.35 -0.33
N GLU A 63 -4.32 -22.32 0.06
CA GLU A 63 -4.55 -23.72 -0.28
C GLU A 63 -5.85 -24.27 0.34
N ALA A 64 -6.13 -23.93 1.61
CA ALA A 64 -7.38 -24.29 2.28
C ALA A 64 -8.62 -23.68 1.61
N GLU A 65 -8.57 -22.40 1.19
CA GLU A 65 -9.68 -21.77 0.43
C GLU A 65 -9.96 -22.54 -0.87
N ARG A 66 -8.92 -22.99 -1.59
CA ARG A 66 -9.06 -23.69 -2.87
C ARG A 66 -9.47 -25.15 -2.73
N THR A 67 -8.90 -25.88 -1.76
CA THR A 67 -9.13 -27.32 -1.61
C THR A 67 -10.41 -27.63 -0.84
N ILE A 68 -10.67 -26.90 0.25
CA ILE A 68 -11.80 -27.16 1.14
C ILE A 68 -13.05 -26.41 0.64
N ARG A 69 -12.94 -25.10 0.37
CA ARG A 69 -14.08 -24.26 0.00
C ARG A 69 -14.33 -24.17 -1.51
N ARG A 70 -13.38 -24.64 -2.33
CA ARG A 70 -13.42 -24.57 -3.80
C ARG A 70 -13.45 -23.14 -4.35
N TYR A 71 -12.95 -22.17 -3.58
CA TYR A 71 -12.83 -20.78 -4.01
C TYR A 71 -11.48 -20.55 -4.70
N THR A 72 -11.52 -20.31 -6.00
CA THR A 72 -10.33 -20.10 -6.85
C THR A 72 -10.00 -18.63 -7.08
N ARG A 73 -10.85 -17.73 -6.59
CA ARG A 73 -10.63 -16.28 -6.57
C ARG A 73 -10.27 -15.89 -5.14
N ASN A 74 -9.04 -15.49 -4.91
CA ASN A 74 -8.49 -15.28 -3.58
C ASN A 74 -7.94 -13.86 -3.44
N LEU A 75 -8.30 -13.17 -2.36
CA LEU A 75 -7.75 -11.87 -2.00
C LEU A 75 -6.78 -12.04 -0.84
N VAL A 76 -5.55 -11.53 -1.00
CA VAL A 76 -4.57 -11.39 0.07
C VAL A 76 -4.45 -9.92 0.42
N VAL A 77 -4.78 -9.59 1.66
CA VAL A 77 -4.58 -8.26 2.23
C VAL A 77 -3.31 -8.29 3.07
N ALA A 78 -2.27 -7.60 2.63
CA ALA A 78 -1.00 -7.61 3.34
C ALA A 78 -0.36 -6.22 3.35
N ALA A 79 0.13 -5.79 4.51
CA ALA A 79 0.77 -4.49 4.68
C ALA A 79 1.92 -4.28 3.68
N THR A 80 2.17 -3.03 3.31
CA THR A 80 3.32 -2.69 2.45
C THR A 80 4.62 -3.11 3.13
N GLY A 81 5.52 -3.76 2.38
CA GLY A 81 6.79 -4.25 2.94
C GLY A 81 6.77 -5.69 3.45
N THR A 82 5.62 -6.37 3.50
CA THR A 82 5.51 -7.76 3.95
C THR A 82 5.74 -8.81 2.84
N GLY A 83 6.19 -8.42 1.65
CA GLY A 83 6.56 -9.35 0.58
C GLY A 83 5.38 -9.96 -0.18
N LYS A 84 4.32 -9.18 -0.48
CA LYS A 84 3.17 -9.63 -1.29
C LYS A 84 3.58 -10.33 -2.59
N THR A 85 4.56 -9.77 -3.29
CA THR A 85 5.05 -10.32 -4.56
C THR A 85 5.74 -11.68 -4.36
N VAL A 86 6.50 -11.84 -3.26
CA VAL A 86 7.13 -13.13 -2.91
C VAL A 86 6.06 -14.19 -2.62
N ILE A 87 5.01 -13.81 -1.88
CA ILE A 87 3.87 -14.70 -1.59
C ILE A 87 3.22 -15.17 -2.90
N SER A 88 2.95 -14.24 -3.84
CA SER A 88 2.34 -14.60 -5.13
C SER A 88 3.23 -15.51 -5.98
N ALA A 89 4.54 -15.29 -5.97
CA ALA A 89 5.49 -16.13 -6.71
C ALA A 89 5.60 -17.54 -6.10
N LEU A 90 5.62 -17.66 -4.76
CA LEU A 90 5.62 -18.95 -4.07
C LEU A 90 4.31 -19.70 -4.27
N ASP A 91 3.18 -19.00 -4.25
CA ASP A 91 1.86 -19.59 -4.51
C ASP A 91 1.74 -20.09 -5.96
N TYR A 92 2.22 -19.31 -6.92
CA TYR A 92 2.32 -19.73 -8.32
C TYR A 92 3.26 -20.95 -8.48
N LYS A 93 4.41 -20.98 -7.81
CA LYS A 93 5.31 -22.14 -7.79
C LYS A 93 4.62 -23.42 -7.30
N ARG A 94 3.80 -23.32 -6.24
CA ARG A 94 2.96 -24.42 -5.74
C ARG A 94 1.93 -24.86 -6.78
N PHE A 95 1.25 -23.90 -7.41
CA PHE A 95 0.29 -24.18 -8.46
C PHE A 95 0.92 -24.96 -9.63
N CYS A 96 2.09 -24.55 -10.11
CA CYS A 96 2.82 -25.26 -11.16
C CYS A 96 3.19 -26.69 -10.75
N LYS A 97 3.63 -26.88 -9.51
CA LYS A 97 3.96 -28.19 -8.96
C LYS A 97 2.76 -29.14 -8.95
N GLN A 98 1.58 -28.63 -8.56
CA GLN A 98 0.31 -29.40 -8.52
C GLN A 98 -0.22 -29.70 -9.92
N ASN A 99 0.15 -28.90 -10.92
CA ASN A 99 -0.25 -29.06 -12.32
C ASN A 99 0.90 -29.52 -13.23
N SER A 100 1.87 -30.25 -12.70
CA SER A 100 3.03 -30.71 -13.46
C SER A 100 2.61 -31.45 -14.73
N GLY A 101 3.25 -31.12 -15.87
CA GLY A 101 2.91 -31.67 -17.19
C GLY A 101 1.77 -30.95 -17.92
N LYS A 102 1.20 -29.89 -17.35
CA LYS A 102 0.22 -29.03 -18.00
C LYS A 102 0.75 -27.61 -18.17
N PRO A 103 0.31 -26.85 -19.17
CA PRO A 103 0.63 -25.44 -19.24
C PRO A 103 0.17 -24.71 -17.96
N CYS A 104 1.02 -23.82 -17.46
CA CYS A 104 0.73 -22.99 -16.29
C CYS A 104 0.93 -21.53 -16.68
N ARG A 105 0.18 -21.02 -17.67
CA ARG A 105 0.35 -19.66 -18.18
C ARG A 105 -0.01 -18.62 -17.12
N LEU A 106 0.90 -17.66 -16.94
CA LEU A 106 0.78 -16.59 -15.94
C LEU A 106 0.51 -15.25 -16.60
N LEU A 107 -0.47 -14.51 -16.08
CA LEU A 107 -0.60 -13.08 -16.31
C LEU A 107 -0.46 -12.33 -14.99
N PHE A 108 0.57 -11.50 -14.87
CA PHE A 108 0.75 -10.57 -13.75
C PHE A 108 0.41 -9.16 -14.20
N VAL A 109 -0.53 -8.51 -13.51
CA VAL A 109 -1.04 -7.18 -13.89
C VAL A 109 -0.79 -6.18 -12.77
N ALA A 110 -0.18 -5.06 -13.13
CA ALA A 110 -0.04 -3.90 -12.25
C ALA A 110 -0.21 -2.61 -13.07
N HIS A 111 -0.22 -1.46 -12.42
CA HIS A 111 -0.41 -0.19 -13.11
C HIS A 111 0.90 0.58 -13.38
N ARG A 112 2.03 0.18 -12.77
CA ARG A 112 3.35 0.81 -12.93
C ARG A 112 4.42 -0.15 -13.44
N GLU A 113 5.31 0.37 -14.26
CA GLU A 113 6.43 -0.38 -14.84
C GLU A 113 7.38 -0.89 -13.76
N GLU A 114 7.72 -0.07 -12.78
CA GLU A 114 8.64 -0.42 -11.70
C GLU A 114 8.17 -1.63 -10.91
N ILE A 115 6.84 -1.70 -10.63
CA ILE A 115 6.23 -2.84 -9.94
C ILE A 115 6.36 -4.10 -10.80
N LEU A 116 6.07 -4.00 -12.10
CA LEU A 116 6.15 -5.14 -13.03
C LEU A 116 7.58 -5.67 -13.14
N ARG A 117 8.58 -4.77 -13.26
CA ARG A 117 10.00 -5.14 -13.32
C ARG A 117 10.44 -5.85 -12.04
N GLN A 118 10.11 -5.28 -10.88
CA GLN A 118 10.43 -5.87 -9.58
C GLN A 118 9.72 -7.22 -9.38
N SER A 119 8.47 -7.33 -9.83
CA SER A 119 7.70 -8.57 -9.73
C SER A 119 8.27 -9.66 -10.64
N LEU A 120 8.61 -9.34 -11.88
CA LEU A 120 9.27 -10.27 -12.78
C LEU A 120 10.58 -10.80 -12.18
N TYR A 121 11.42 -9.89 -11.64
CA TYR A 121 12.65 -10.28 -10.96
C TYR A 121 12.38 -11.24 -9.78
N THR A 122 11.39 -10.92 -8.93
CA THR A 122 11.01 -11.77 -7.80
C THR A 122 10.53 -13.16 -8.25
N PHE A 123 9.72 -13.23 -9.31
CA PHE A 123 9.25 -14.50 -9.85
C PHE A 123 10.41 -15.35 -10.40
N ARG A 124 11.32 -14.74 -11.15
CA ARG A 124 12.53 -15.42 -11.63
C ARG A 124 13.37 -15.98 -10.50
N ALA A 125 13.58 -15.19 -9.45
CA ALA A 125 14.34 -15.61 -8.26
C ALA A 125 13.66 -16.78 -7.52
N VAL A 126 12.33 -16.71 -7.28
CA VAL A 126 11.57 -17.75 -6.58
C VAL A 126 11.49 -19.03 -7.39
N LEU A 127 11.33 -18.93 -8.72
CA LEU A 127 11.23 -20.07 -9.62
C LEU A 127 12.60 -20.63 -9.98
N LYS A 128 13.69 -19.91 -9.71
CA LYS A 128 15.06 -20.20 -10.16
C LYS A 128 15.16 -20.32 -11.69
N ASP A 129 14.43 -19.48 -12.40
CA ASP A 129 14.42 -19.43 -13.85
C ASP A 129 14.62 -17.99 -14.36
N ALA A 130 15.83 -17.67 -14.77
CA ALA A 130 16.20 -16.36 -15.30
C ALA A 130 15.45 -15.99 -16.61
N ASN A 131 14.92 -16.99 -17.31
CA ASN A 131 14.19 -16.80 -18.56
C ASN A 131 12.67 -16.74 -18.38
N PHE A 132 12.19 -16.94 -17.16
CA PHE A 132 10.77 -16.91 -16.89
C PHE A 132 10.17 -15.54 -17.17
N GLY A 133 9.12 -15.51 -17.96
CA GLY A 133 8.24 -14.37 -18.14
C GLY A 133 8.86 -13.19 -18.90
N GLU A 134 8.01 -12.37 -19.46
CA GLU A 134 8.39 -11.18 -20.21
C GLU A 134 7.57 -9.95 -19.80
N LEU A 135 8.18 -8.76 -20.00
CA LEU A 135 7.54 -7.47 -19.72
C LEU A 135 6.77 -6.97 -20.96
N PHE A 136 5.56 -6.44 -20.72
CA PHE A 136 4.84 -5.68 -21.74
C PHE A 136 4.35 -4.36 -21.15
N VAL A 137 5.22 -3.38 -21.12
CA VAL A 137 4.96 -2.03 -20.61
C VAL A 137 5.96 -1.05 -21.24
N GLY A 138 5.56 0.19 -21.43
CA GLY A 138 6.42 1.21 -22.01
C GLY A 138 6.98 0.81 -23.37
N ASN A 139 8.29 0.70 -23.47
CA ASN A 139 9.02 0.30 -24.68
C ASN A 139 9.28 -1.21 -24.79
N TYR A 140 8.99 -1.98 -23.74
CA TYR A 140 9.19 -3.43 -23.75
C TYR A 140 8.15 -4.13 -24.60
N ARG A 141 8.61 -5.04 -25.48
CA ARG A 141 7.77 -5.85 -26.37
C ARG A 141 8.12 -7.31 -26.19
N PRO A 142 7.16 -8.15 -25.73
CA PRO A 142 7.42 -9.57 -25.49
C PRO A 142 7.56 -10.36 -26.82
N GLU A 143 8.41 -11.37 -26.81
CA GLU A 143 8.49 -12.39 -27.85
C GLU A 143 7.46 -13.51 -27.62
N SER A 144 7.15 -13.79 -26.33
CA SER A 144 6.11 -14.74 -25.91
C SER A 144 5.13 -14.09 -24.95
N ILE A 145 3.89 -14.52 -25.00
CA ILE A 145 2.83 -14.06 -24.11
C ILE A 145 2.40 -15.12 -23.08
N ASP A 146 3.10 -16.26 -23.00
CA ASP A 146 2.73 -17.37 -22.11
C ASP A 146 2.86 -16.99 -20.62
N HIS A 147 3.92 -16.24 -20.27
CA HIS A 147 4.13 -15.73 -18.92
C HIS A 147 4.40 -14.23 -19.02
N LEU A 148 3.36 -13.43 -18.76
CA LEU A 148 3.40 -12.02 -19.09
C LEU A 148 3.23 -11.12 -17.88
N PHE A 149 4.10 -10.13 -17.76
CA PHE A 149 4.02 -9.04 -16.80
C PHE A 149 3.58 -7.78 -17.54
N LEU A 150 2.30 -7.42 -17.38
CA LEU A 150 1.59 -6.50 -18.26
C LEU A 150 1.04 -5.32 -17.48
N SER A 151 1.23 -4.08 -17.99
CA SER A 151 0.52 -2.94 -17.42
C SER A 151 -0.95 -2.92 -17.87
N ILE A 152 -1.83 -2.50 -16.97
CA ILE A 152 -3.26 -2.39 -17.28
C ILE A 152 -3.52 -1.39 -18.43
N GLN A 153 -2.68 -0.37 -18.57
CA GLN A 153 -2.73 0.59 -19.67
C GLN A 153 -2.40 -0.09 -20.99
N THR A 154 -1.35 -0.90 -21.03
CA THR A 154 -0.97 -1.68 -22.22
C THR A 154 -2.05 -2.71 -22.56
N PHE A 155 -2.63 -3.39 -21.56
CA PHE A 155 -3.76 -4.30 -21.77
C PHE A 155 -4.90 -3.64 -22.55
N ASN A 156 -5.29 -2.45 -22.13
CA ASN A 156 -6.40 -1.72 -22.75
C ASN A 156 -6.04 -1.15 -24.14
N SER A 157 -4.82 -0.63 -24.30
CA SER A 157 -4.39 0.00 -25.57
C SER A 157 -4.11 -1.00 -26.68
N GLN A 158 -3.74 -2.23 -26.36
CA GLN A 158 -3.35 -3.28 -27.33
C GLN A 158 -4.47 -4.26 -27.68
N ASP A 159 -5.69 -4.01 -27.23
CA ASP A 159 -6.85 -4.90 -27.38
C ASP A 159 -6.50 -6.38 -27.12
N PHE A 160 -5.97 -6.62 -25.94
CA PHE A 160 -5.41 -7.93 -25.58
C PHE A 160 -6.45 -9.06 -25.63
N THR A 161 -7.72 -8.73 -25.41
CA THR A 161 -8.84 -9.67 -25.49
C THR A 161 -9.07 -10.22 -26.90
N ALA A 162 -8.66 -9.51 -27.93
CA ALA A 162 -8.72 -10.01 -29.32
C ALA A 162 -7.57 -10.98 -29.66
N LYS A 163 -6.50 -11.01 -28.85
CA LYS A 163 -5.29 -11.80 -29.10
C LYS A 163 -5.24 -13.12 -28.33
N THR A 164 -6.04 -13.27 -27.31
CA THR A 164 -6.03 -14.42 -26.40
C THR A 164 -7.44 -14.91 -26.07
N ALA A 165 -7.61 -16.21 -25.89
CA ALA A 165 -8.88 -16.78 -25.43
C ALA A 165 -9.15 -16.46 -23.94
N PRO A 166 -10.42 -16.51 -23.48
CA PRO A 166 -10.77 -16.26 -22.09
C PRO A 166 -10.06 -17.18 -21.07
N ASP A 167 -9.72 -18.39 -21.44
CA ASP A 167 -9.03 -19.42 -20.64
C ASP A 167 -7.53 -19.53 -20.96
N PHE A 168 -6.97 -18.57 -21.71
CA PHE A 168 -5.58 -18.60 -22.12
C PHE A 168 -4.61 -18.60 -20.94
N TYR A 169 -4.89 -17.79 -19.90
CA TYR A 169 -4.09 -17.75 -18.69
C TYR A 169 -4.68 -18.63 -17.59
N ASP A 170 -3.87 -19.55 -17.09
CA ASP A 170 -4.27 -20.45 -15.98
C ASP A 170 -4.25 -19.74 -14.63
N TYR A 171 -3.32 -18.80 -14.46
CA TYR A 171 -3.09 -18.08 -13.22
C TYR A 171 -2.97 -16.58 -13.49
N ILE A 172 -3.82 -15.80 -12.86
CA ILE A 172 -3.78 -14.34 -12.96
C ILE A 172 -3.51 -13.73 -11.59
N VAL A 173 -2.49 -12.85 -11.52
CA VAL A 173 -2.20 -12.00 -10.37
C VAL A 173 -2.56 -10.57 -10.73
N VAL A 174 -3.32 -9.91 -9.87
CA VAL A 174 -3.57 -8.47 -9.97
C VAL A 174 -3.03 -7.80 -8.71
N ASP A 175 -1.94 -7.05 -8.86
CA ASP A 175 -1.34 -6.31 -7.77
C ASP A 175 -2.05 -4.96 -7.58
N GLU A 176 -2.03 -4.45 -6.36
CA GLU A 176 -2.77 -3.27 -5.90
C GLU A 176 -4.25 -3.33 -6.33
N PHE A 177 -4.90 -4.44 -5.95
CA PHE A 177 -6.27 -4.78 -6.41
C PHE A 177 -7.33 -3.73 -6.03
N HIS A 178 -7.05 -2.82 -5.10
CA HIS A 178 -7.93 -1.69 -4.80
C HIS A 178 -8.16 -0.77 -6.02
N HIS A 179 -7.27 -0.80 -7.04
CA HIS A 179 -7.49 -0.14 -8.34
C HIS A 179 -8.43 -0.91 -9.28
N ALA A 180 -8.68 -2.19 -9.01
CA ALA A 180 -9.40 -3.08 -9.93
C ALA A 180 -10.87 -2.69 -10.19
N ALA A 181 -11.39 -1.77 -9.42
CA ALA A 181 -12.72 -1.23 -9.66
C ALA A 181 -12.75 -0.10 -10.70
N ALA A 182 -11.62 0.41 -11.14
CA ALA A 182 -11.60 1.33 -12.27
C ALA A 182 -12.12 0.61 -13.53
N PRO A 183 -12.82 1.32 -14.43
CA PRO A 183 -13.33 0.73 -15.68
C PRO A 183 -12.25 0.01 -16.48
N THR A 184 -10.99 0.45 -16.35
CA THR A 184 -9.83 -0.14 -17.02
C THR A 184 -9.55 -1.59 -16.64
N TYR A 185 -9.84 -1.99 -15.39
CA TYR A 185 -9.67 -3.37 -14.93
C TYR A 185 -10.91 -4.25 -15.20
N GLN A 186 -12.09 -3.64 -15.34
CA GLN A 186 -13.34 -4.37 -15.55
C GLN A 186 -13.29 -5.25 -16.81
N LYS A 187 -12.70 -4.73 -17.91
CA LYS A 187 -12.54 -5.49 -19.16
C LYS A 187 -11.72 -6.77 -18.93
N LEU A 188 -10.63 -6.68 -18.17
CA LEU A 188 -9.77 -7.82 -17.84
C LEU A 188 -10.51 -8.85 -16.97
N LEU A 189 -11.11 -8.39 -15.86
CA LEU A 189 -11.75 -9.26 -14.87
C LEU A 189 -13.02 -9.93 -15.38
N SER A 190 -13.72 -9.33 -16.34
CA SER A 190 -14.92 -9.90 -16.96
C SER A 190 -14.59 -10.85 -18.11
N TYR A 191 -13.46 -10.65 -18.78
CA TYR A 191 -13.08 -11.44 -19.95
C TYR A 191 -12.42 -12.76 -19.57
N TYR A 192 -11.37 -12.71 -18.71
CA TYR A 192 -10.60 -13.90 -18.40
C TYR A 192 -11.27 -14.82 -17.36
N GLN A 193 -11.12 -16.13 -17.60
CA GLN A 193 -11.61 -17.20 -16.75
C GLN A 193 -10.43 -18.10 -16.30
N PRO A 194 -9.50 -17.56 -15.49
CA PRO A 194 -8.34 -18.33 -15.04
C PRO A 194 -8.76 -19.43 -14.06
N LYS A 195 -7.92 -20.46 -13.92
CA LYS A 195 -8.03 -21.46 -12.85
C LYS A 195 -7.87 -20.82 -11.48
N ILE A 196 -6.97 -19.81 -11.37
CA ILE A 196 -6.77 -19.04 -10.15
C ILE A 196 -6.68 -17.55 -10.48
N LEU A 197 -7.45 -16.74 -9.77
CA LEU A 197 -7.30 -15.29 -9.69
C LEU A 197 -6.82 -14.93 -8.29
N LEU A 198 -5.62 -14.35 -8.19
CA LEU A 198 -5.05 -13.84 -6.96
C LEU A 198 -5.00 -12.32 -6.98
N GLY A 199 -5.75 -11.68 -6.10
CA GLY A 199 -5.68 -10.24 -5.84
C GLY A 199 -4.75 -9.96 -4.66
N LEU A 200 -3.87 -8.97 -4.83
CA LEU A 200 -2.98 -8.48 -3.78
C LEU A 200 -3.30 -7.02 -3.48
N THR A 201 -3.42 -6.66 -2.21
CA THR A 201 -3.60 -5.27 -1.80
C THR A 201 -3.09 -5.04 -0.39
N ALA A 202 -2.76 -3.80 -0.06
CA ALA A 202 -2.49 -3.40 1.32
C ALA A 202 -3.78 -3.04 2.08
N THR A 203 -4.83 -2.64 1.34
CA THR A 203 -6.13 -2.23 1.88
C THR A 203 -7.24 -2.79 0.99
N PRO A 204 -8.23 -3.49 1.54
CA PRO A 204 -9.40 -3.93 0.80
C PRO A 204 -10.42 -2.80 0.60
N GLU A 205 -10.30 -1.73 1.39
CA GLU A 205 -11.14 -0.54 1.35
C GLU A 205 -10.74 0.35 0.16
N ARG A 206 -11.71 0.88 -0.55
CA ARG A 206 -11.51 1.73 -1.73
C ARG A 206 -11.78 3.19 -1.43
N MET A 207 -11.12 4.07 -2.20
CA MET A 207 -11.33 5.53 -2.11
C MET A 207 -12.79 5.96 -2.40
N ASP A 208 -13.52 5.20 -3.21
CA ASP A 208 -14.92 5.50 -3.58
C ASP A 208 -15.96 4.80 -2.67
N GLY A 209 -15.52 4.19 -1.58
CA GLY A 209 -16.39 3.50 -0.61
C GLY A 209 -16.96 2.16 -1.09
N LYS A 210 -16.56 1.68 -2.29
CA LYS A 210 -17.01 0.36 -2.77
C LYS A 210 -16.03 -0.72 -2.34
N SER A 211 -16.55 -1.89 -2.00
CA SER A 211 -15.73 -3.04 -1.63
C SER A 211 -15.17 -3.76 -2.85
N VAL A 212 -13.95 -4.30 -2.74
CA VAL A 212 -13.38 -5.23 -3.72
C VAL A 212 -13.79 -6.68 -3.46
N LEU A 213 -14.38 -6.97 -2.31
CA LEU A 213 -14.74 -8.33 -1.88
C LEU A 213 -15.68 -9.08 -2.82
N PRO A 214 -16.64 -8.44 -3.53
CA PRO A 214 -17.50 -9.14 -4.49
C PRO A 214 -16.75 -9.92 -5.57
N TYR A 215 -15.52 -9.51 -5.92
CA TYR A 215 -14.66 -10.27 -6.86
C TYR A 215 -14.09 -11.56 -6.25
N PHE A 216 -14.15 -11.72 -4.93
CA PHE A 216 -13.52 -12.78 -4.14
C PHE A 216 -14.52 -13.51 -3.22
N ASN A 217 -15.74 -13.75 -3.69
CA ASN A 217 -16.78 -14.42 -2.93
C ASN A 217 -17.11 -13.73 -1.59
N ASN A 218 -16.97 -12.41 -1.53
CA ASN A 218 -17.11 -11.56 -0.33
C ASN A 218 -16.20 -11.98 0.83
N ARG A 219 -14.98 -12.46 0.51
CA ARG A 219 -14.02 -12.96 1.52
C ARG A 219 -12.62 -12.49 1.27
N ILE A 220 -11.88 -12.29 2.36
CA ILE A 220 -10.43 -12.18 2.38
C ILE A 220 -9.88 -13.58 2.66
N ALA A 221 -9.07 -14.11 1.75
CA ALA A 221 -8.49 -15.44 1.89
C ALA A 221 -7.40 -15.48 2.97
N ALA A 222 -6.58 -14.44 3.03
CA ALA A 222 -5.58 -14.25 4.07
C ALA A 222 -5.30 -12.77 4.28
N GLU A 223 -5.03 -12.38 5.51
CA GLU A 223 -4.63 -11.01 5.82
C GLU A 223 -3.50 -10.95 6.83
N ILE A 224 -2.68 -9.89 6.71
CA ILE A 224 -1.73 -9.42 7.69
C ILE A 224 -1.68 -7.89 7.61
N ARG A 225 -2.39 -7.24 8.51
CA ARG A 225 -2.49 -5.79 8.55
C ARG A 225 -1.27 -5.16 9.21
N LEU A 226 -1.13 -3.84 9.08
CA LEU A 226 0.02 -3.11 9.58
C LEU A 226 0.32 -3.36 11.06
N PRO A 227 -0.65 -3.27 12.00
CA PRO A 227 -0.38 -3.51 13.42
C PRO A 227 0.13 -4.93 13.69
N GLU A 228 -0.48 -5.94 13.07
CA GLU A 228 -0.06 -7.32 13.21
C GLU A 228 1.34 -7.56 12.62
N ALA A 229 1.67 -6.92 11.48
CA ALA A 229 2.99 -7.03 10.88
C ALA A 229 4.08 -6.43 11.80
N ILE A 230 3.78 -5.35 12.52
CA ILE A 230 4.69 -4.77 13.53
C ILE A 230 4.79 -5.70 14.75
N ASP A 231 3.68 -6.16 15.30
CA ASP A 231 3.66 -7.08 16.47
C ASP A 231 4.43 -8.38 16.21
N ARG A 232 4.42 -8.86 14.95
CA ARG A 232 5.19 -10.01 14.48
C ARG A 232 6.64 -9.67 14.10
N LYS A 233 7.09 -8.42 14.27
CA LYS A 233 8.45 -7.94 13.93
C LYS A 233 8.82 -8.10 12.44
N LEU A 234 7.84 -7.99 11.56
CA LEU A 234 8.05 -7.98 10.11
C LEU A 234 8.32 -6.56 9.59
N LEU A 235 7.87 -5.59 10.35
CA LEU A 235 8.07 -4.16 10.15
C LEU A 235 8.61 -3.54 11.43
N CYS A 236 9.35 -2.43 11.32
CA CYS A 236 9.83 -1.72 12.49
C CYS A 236 8.68 -0.95 13.18
N PRO A 237 8.76 -0.71 14.48
CA PRO A 237 7.81 0.14 15.18
C PRO A 237 7.91 1.59 14.70
N PHE A 238 6.90 2.40 15.03
CA PHE A 238 6.88 3.82 14.69
C PHE A 238 6.59 4.70 15.90
N GLN A 239 7.10 5.93 15.84
CA GLN A 239 6.74 7.04 16.70
C GLN A 239 6.00 8.08 15.85
N TYR A 240 4.69 8.23 16.08
CA TYR A 240 3.84 9.13 15.32
C TYR A 240 3.53 10.38 16.13
N PHE A 241 3.88 11.53 15.58
CA PHE A 241 3.64 12.85 16.16
C PHE A 241 2.67 13.65 15.29
N GLY A 242 1.45 13.85 15.79
CA GLY A 242 0.46 14.72 15.17
C GLY A 242 0.69 16.16 15.62
N VAL A 243 1.31 16.94 14.74
CA VAL A 243 1.67 18.34 14.96
C VAL A 243 0.52 19.23 14.51
N THR A 244 0.20 20.27 15.28
CA THR A 244 -0.83 21.26 14.90
C THR A 244 -0.33 22.11 13.74
N ASP A 245 -0.94 21.98 12.55
CA ASP A 245 -0.68 22.89 11.44
C ASP A 245 -1.37 24.24 11.68
N THR A 246 -0.71 25.29 11.23
CA THR A 246 -1.20 26.68 11.34
C THR A 246 -2.21 27.04 10.26
N VAL A 247 -2.38 26.18 9.27
CA VAL A 247 -3.19 26.41 8.07
C VAL A 247 -4.60 25.88 8.24
N ASP A 248 -5.61 26.69 7.88
CA ASP A 248 -7.01 26.28 7.84
C ASP A 248 -7.38 25.75 6.45
N LEU A 249 -7.70 24.45 6.38
CA LEU A 249 -8.09 23.77 5.14
C LEU A 249 -9.60 23.73 4.91
N ASN A 250 -10.42 24.23 5.85
CA ASN A 250 -11.89 24.19 5.71
C ASN A 250 -12.39 25.04 4.55
N THR A 251 -11.65 26.08 4.17
CA THR A 251 -12.02 27.02 3.11
C THR A 251 -11.70 26.51 1.71
N LEU A 252 -10.89 25.45 1.60
CA LEU A 252 -10.47 24.89 0.32
C LEU A 252 -11.57 24.05 -0.31
N LYS A 253 -11.63 24.08 -1.64
CA LYS A 253 -12.56 23.26 -2.41
C LYS A 253 -12.27 21.77 -2.22
N TRP A 254 -13.36 21.03 -2.06
CA TRP A 254 -13.33 19.57 -1.95
C TRP A 254 -14.08 18.95 -3.13
N SER A 255 -13.37 18.19 -3.99
CA SER A 255 -13.93 17.51 -5.16
C SER A 255 -13.29 16.14 -5.34
N ALA A 256 -14.01 15.22 -5.95
CA ALA A 256 -13.51 13.85 -6.30
C ALA A 256 -12.81 13.11 -5.12
N GLY A 257 -13.24 13.36 -3.87
CA GLY A 257 -12.70 12.69 -2.69
C GLY A 257 -11.45 13.34 -2.07
N GLY A 258 -11.05 14.54 -2.51
CA GLY A 258 -9.89 15.26 -1.99
C GLY A 258 -9.97 16.77 -2.12
N TYR A 259 -8.96 17.45 -1.58
CA TYR A 259 -8.78 18.90 -1.75
C TYR A 259 -8.36 19.25 -3.18
N ASP A 260 -8.71 20.44 -3.64
CA ASP A 260 -8.16 21.00 -4.87
C ASP A 260 -6.64 21.16 -4.74
N LYS A 261 -5.88 20.43 -5.58
CA LYS A 261 -4.41 20.41 -5.49
C LYS A 261 -3.78 21.77 -5.80
N GLY A 262 -4.39 22.54 -6.68
CA GLY A 262 -3.91 23.88 -7.05
C GLY A 262 -4.08 24.88 -5.90
N GLU A 263 -5.27 24.93 -5.29
CA GLU A 263 -5.53 25.77 -4.13
C GLU A 263 -4.61 25.40 -2.95
N LEU A 264 -4.43 24.09 -2.71
CA LEU A 264 -3.58 23.59 -1.64
C LEU A 264 -2.08 23.90 -1.89
N SER A 265 -1.61 23.75 -3.13
CA SER A 265 -0.26 24.11 -3.53
C SER A 265 0.01 25.60 -3.33
N ASN A 266 -0.89 26.46 -3.83
CA ASN A 266 -0.77 27.89 -3.69
C ASN A 266 -0.70 28.33 -2.21
N LEU A 267 -1.50 27.69 -1.35
CA LEU A 267 -1.51 27.96 0.08
C LEU A 267 -0.15 27.64 0.74
N TYR A 268 0.53 26.60 0.28
CA TYR A 268 1.78 26.13 0.85
C TYR A 268 3.04 26.73 0.20
N THR A 269 2.92 27.44 -0.93
CA THR A 269 4.05 27.98 -1.68
C THR A 269 3.98 29.48 -1.93
N LEU A 270 2.81 29.98 -2.35
CA LEU A 270 2.69 31.38 -2.82
C LEU A 270 2.28 32.38 -1.73
N SER A 271 1.78 31.89 -0.60
CA SER A 271 1.29 32.76 0.49
C SER A 271 2.42 33.41 1.33
N GLY A 272 3.63 33.56 0.81
CA GLY A 272 4.75 34.29 1.40
C GLY A 272 4.95 34.00 2.90
N ALA A 273 4.52 34.92 3.77
CA ALA A 273 4.69 34.79 5.21
C ALA A 273 3.97 33.57 5.83
N VAL A 274 2.89 33.05 5.21
CA VAL A 274 2.18 31.86 5.69
C VAL A 274 2.98 30.61 5.34
N ALA A 275 3.48 30.52 4.11
CA ALA A 275 4.29 29.39 3.66
C ALA A 275 5.60 29.30 4.48
N ASN A 276 6.29 30.42 4.70
CA ASN A 276 7.51 30.43 5.51
C ASN A 276 7.25 30.04 6.97
N ARG A 277 6.20 30.61 7.62
CA ARG A 277 5.84 30.21 8.99
C ARG A 277 5.51 28.74 9.12
N ARG A 278 4.89 28.16 8.07
CA ARG A 278 4.62 26.72 8.04
C ARG A 278 5.91 25.91 7.88
N ALA A 279 6.83 26.33 7.03
CA ALA A 279 8.13 25.69 6.87
C ALA A 279 8.97 25.79 8.17
N ASP A 280 8.94 26.95 8.86
CA ASP A 280 9.52 27.10 10.22
C ASP A 280 8.93 26.09 11.21
N LEU A 281 7.60 25.90 11.20
CA LEU A 281 6.93 24.91 12.03
C LEU A 281 7.42 23.49 11.70
N VAL A 282 7.59 23.17 10.41
CA VAL A 282 8.07 21.84 10.00
C VAL A 282 9.49 21.60 10.51
N VAL A 283 10.41 22.54 10.29
CA VAL A 283 11.81 22.42 10.73
C VAL A 283 11.91 22.38 12.25
N SER A 284 11.22 23.28 12.96
CA SER A 284 11.24 23.29 14.43
C SER A 284 10.63 22.01 15.03
N SER A 285 9.57 21.46 14.43
CA SER A 285 8.99 20.19 14.85
C SER A 285 9.93 19.02 14.57
N LEU A 286 10.60 19.02 13.41
CA LEU A 286 11.61 18.01 13.11
C LEU A 286 12.69 17.99 14.18
N LEU A 287 13.32 19.15 14.46
CA LEU A 287 14.37 19.27 15.48
C LEU A 287 13.89 18.95 16.91
N LYS A 288 12.60 19.09 17.17
CA LYS A 288 11.99 18.73 18.47
C LYS A 288 11.81 17.23 18.66
N TYR A 289 11.45 16.49 17.59
CA TYR A 289 11.02 15.11 17.70
C TYR A 289 12.04 14.09 17.21
N VAL A 290 13.07 14.49 16.44
CA VAL A 290 14.19 13.62 16.10
C VAL A 290 15.29 13.73 17.17
N THR A 291 15.97 12.63 17.45
CA THR A 291 17.06 12.59 18.43
C THR A 291 18.30 13.29 17.91
N ASP A 292 18.67 12.97 16.67
CA ASP A 292 19.83 13.54 15.99
C ASP A 292 19.48 13.80 14.51
N ILE A 293 19.60 15.06 14.09
CA ILE A 293 19.33 15.46 12.70
C ILE A 293 20.36 14.87 11.72
N ASP A 294 21.58 14.60 12.20
CA ASP A 294 22.65 14.05 11.39
C ASP A 294 22.49 12.56 11.08
N GLU A 295 21.63 11.87 11.81
CA GLU A 295 21.25 10.48 11.55
C GLU A 295 19.94 10.34 10.76
N VAL A 296 19.27 11.45 10.45
CA VAL A 296 18.01 11.41 9.71
C VAL A 296 18.22 10.97 8.27
N LYS A 297 17.41 10.01 7.85
CA LYS A 297 17.19 9.60 6.47
C LYS A 297 15.70 9.76 6.17
N GLY A 298 15.34 10.93 5.66
CA GLY A 298 13.96 11.41 5.64
C GLY A 298 13.31 11.42 4.26
N LEU A 299 11.99 11.17 4.25
CA LEU A 299 11.11 11.43 3.11
C LEU A 299 10.08 12.48 3.47
N GLY A 300 9.91 13.51 2.62
CA GLY A 300 8.87 14.53 2.75
C GLY A 300 7.83 14.40 1.64
N PHE A 301 6.59 14.10 1.99
CA PHE A 301 5.49 13.96 1.02
C PHE A 301 4.77 15.30 0.81
N CYS A 302 4.94 15.88 -0.38
CA CYS A 302 4.43 17.19 -0.78
C CYS A 302 3.18 17.11 -1.66
N VAL A 303 2.46 18.23 -1.78
CA VAL A 303 1.23 18.36 -2.59
C VAL A 303 1.55 18.43 -4.08
N SER A 304 2.57 19.21 -4.44
CA SER A 304 2.95 19.55 -5.80
C SER A 304 4.46 19.62 -5.93
N ILE A 305 4.93 19.75 -7.17
CA ILE A 305 6.36 19.90 -7.48
C ILE A 305 6.88 21.20 -6.87
N GLU A 306 6.13 22.28 -7.00
CA GLU A 306 6.49 23.59 -6.46
C GLU A 306 6.62 23.54 -4.93
N HIS A 307 5.73 22.76 -4.26
CA HIS A 307 5.82 22.57 -2.81
C HIS A 307 7.06 21.75 -2.43
N ALA A 308 7.39 20.71 -3.19
CA ALA A 308 8.60 19.91 -2.94
C ALA A 308 9.88 20.73 -3.15
N GLU A 309 9.93 21.56 -4.19
CA GLU A 309 11.02 22.48 -4.48
C GLU A 309 11.17 23.55 -3.38
N PHE A 310 10.04 24.17 -2.98
CA PHE A 310 10.03 25.15 -1.89
C PHE A 310 10.58 24.56 -0.59
N MET A 311 10.09 23.39 -0.17
CA MET A 311 10.56 22.74 1.05
C MET A 311 12.02 22.31 0.96
N CYS A 312 12.45 21.85 -0.20
CA CYS A 312 13.85 21.50 -0.45
C CYS A 312 14.77 22.71 -0.27
N HIS A 313 14.46 23.85 -0.89
CA HIS A 313 15.23 25.08 -0.73
C HIS A 313 15.24 25.54 0.72
N TYR A 314 14.08 25.57 1.36
CA TYR A 314 13.94 25.99 2.75
C TYR A 314 14.79 25.15 3.72
N PHE A 315 14.82 23.81 3.54
CA PHE A 315 15.64 22.91 4.36
C PHE A 315 17.14 23.15 4.13
N ASN A 316 17.56 23.34 2.87
CA ASN A 316 18.94 23.67 2.55
C ASN A 316 19.37 25.01 3.18
N ASP A 317 18.51 26.03 3.15
CA ASP A 317 18.77 27.34 3.78
C ASP A 317 18.88 27.21 5.32
N CYS A 318 18.17 26.25 5.92
CA CYS A 318 18.29 25.89 7.33
C CYS A 318 19.48 24.97 7.66
N GLY A 319 20.35 24.65 6.69
CA GLY A 319 21.50 23.77 6.89
C GLY A 319 21.15 22.28 6.95
N ILE A 320 19.98 21.87 6.47
CA ILE A 320 19.55 20.46 6.37
C ILE A 320 19.66 20.04 4.89
N PRO A 321 20.73 19.36 4.47
CA PRO A 321 20.96 19.01 3.07
C PRO A 321 19.83 18.17 2.51
N SER A 322 19.20 18.65 1.44
CA SER A 322 17.98 18.05 0.90
C SER A 322 17.92 18.15 -0.62
N ILE A 323 17.18 17.24 -1.25
CA ILE A 323 16.84 17.30 -2.67
C ILE A 323 15.35 17.05 -2.87
N PHE A 324 14.84 17.34 -4.06
CA PHE A 324 13.51 16.93 -4.45
C PHE A 324 13.53 16.08 -5.72
N LEU A 325 12.55 15.20 -5.86
CA LEU A 325 12.37 14.35 -7.03
C LEU A 325 10.95 14.49 -7.57
N THR A 326 10.86 14.42 -8.90
CA THR A 326 9.59 14.56 -9.62
C THR A 326 9.30 13.32 -10.47
N GLY A 327 8.09 13.21 -11.04
CA GLY A 327 7.75 12.16 -11.99
C GLY A 327 8.63 12.15 -13.26
N LYS A 328 9.30 13.26 -13.52
CA LYS A 328 10.22 13.41 -14.67
C LYS A 328 11.67 13.04 -14.35
N SER A 329 12.01 12.82 -13.08
CA SER A 329 13.36 12.42 -12.66
C SER A 329 13.70 11.04 -13.24
N SER A 330 14.88 10.90 -13.83
CA SER A 330 15.35 9.67 -14.43
C SER A 330 15.63 8.56 -13.39
N ASP A 331 15.75 7.33 -13.84
CA ASP A 331 16.07 6.20 -12.94
C ASP A 331 17.47 6.36 -12.32
N GLU A 332 18.42 6.95 -13.07
CA GLU A 332 19.76 7.27 -12.59
C GLU A 332 19.71 8.33 -11.48
N GLU A 333 18.94 9.40 -11.66
CA GLU A 333 18.74 10.44 -10.63
C GLU A 333 18.12 9.86 -9.37
N ARG A 334 17.13 8.98 -9.50
CA ARG A 334 16.48 8.30 -8.37
C ARG A 334 17.45 7.37 -7.63
N LYS A 335 18.26 6.59 -8.36
CA LYS A 335 19.31 5.73 -7.77
C LYS A 335 20.38 6.55 -7.06
N ALA A 336 20.85 7.64 -7.69
CA ALA A 336 21.80 8.55 -7.08
C ALA A 336 21.27 9.21 -5.80
N ALA A 337 20.01 9.66 -5.82
CA ALA A 337 19.33 10.22 -4.66
C ALA A 337 19.25 9.24 -3.50
N LYS A 338 18.92 7.96 -3.79
CA LYS A 338 18.94 6.89 -2.80
C LYS A 338 20.34 6.74 -2.19
N GLY A 339 21.38 6.63 -3.02
CA GLY A 339 22.77 6.48 -2.53
C GLY A 339 23.17 7.63 -1.63
N ARG A 340 22.87 8.88 -2.01
CA ARG A 340 23.17 10.08 -1.24
C ARG A 340 22.42 10.14 0.10
N LEU A 341 21.15 9.68 0.15
CA LEU A 341 20.38 9.59 1.39
C LEU A 341 20.95 8.53 2.33
N VAL A 342 21.28 7.35 1.81
CA VAL A 342 21.81 6.23 2.60
C VAL A 342 23.19 6.56 3.15
N SER A 343 24.08 7.22 2.35
CA SER A 343 25.39 7.67 2.79
C SER A 343 25.35 8.84 3.79
N GLY A 344 24.21 9.50 3.94
CA GLY A 344 24.06 10.69 4.78
C GLY A 344 24.61 11.97 4.15
N GLU A 345 24.89 12.00 2.85
CA GLU A 345 25.22 13.23 2.13
C GLU A 345 24.04 14.21 2.11
N ILE A 346 22.80 13.67 2.03
CA ILE A 346 21.56 14.41 2.20
C ILE A 346 20.73 13.81 3.33
N ARG A 347 19.88 14.65 3.94
CA ARG A 347 18.98 14.24 5.04
C ARG A 347 17.56 13.98 4.57
N PHE A 348 17.08 14.70 3.55
CA PHE A 348 15.72 14.55 3.05
C PHE A 348 15.65 14.45 1.53
N ILE A 349 14.67 13.66 1.09
CA ILE A 349 14.17 13.67 -0.29
C ILE A 349 12.71 14.12 -0.23
N PHE A 350 12.39 15.28 -0.83
CA PHE A 350 11.02 15.74 -0.97
C PHE A 350 10.41 15.20 -2.26
N VAL A 351 9.20 14.68 -2.17
CA VAL A 351 8.56 13.96 -3.29
C VAL A 351 7.08 14.31 -3.40
N VAL A 352 6.57 14.18 -4.63
CA VAL A 352 5.14 14.22 -4.94
C VAL A 352 4.80 12.86 -5.49
N ASP A 353 3.78 12.19 -5.16
CA ASP A 353 3.23 10.91 -5.68
C ASP A 353 4.22 9.83 -6.22
N ILE A 354 5.53 10.13 -6.41
CA ILE A 354 6.51 9.22 -7.05
C ILE A 354 6.88 8.05 -6.14
N TYR A 355 7.07 8.34 -4.86
CA TYR A 355 7.48 7.35 -3.86
C TYR A 355 6.28 6.68 -3.15
N ASN A 356 5.05 6.91 -3.63
CA ASN A 356 3.90 6.15 -3.13
C ASN A 356 4.05 4.66 -3.48
N GLU A 357 4.73 4.34 -4.61
CA GLU A 357 4.92 2.97 -5.11
C GLU A 357 6.26 2.87 -5.88
N GLY A 358 6.91 1.71 -5.79
CA GLY A 358 8.06 1.34 -6.64
C GLY A 358 9.46 1.65 -6.12
N VAL A 359 9.69 2.62 -5.22
CA VAL A 359 11.04 2.89 -4.68
C VAL A 359 11.21 2.28 -3.29
N ASP A 360 12.32 1.58 -3.13
CA ASP A 360 12.67 0.87 -1.91
C ASP A 360 13.92 1.48 -1.26
N ILE A 361 13.72 2.14 -0.11
CA ILE A 361 14.80 2.65 0.75
C ILE A 361 14.49 2.20 2.19
N PRO A 362 14.88 0.97 2.59
CA PRO A 362 14.61 0.46 3.93
C PRO A 362 15.20 1.33 5.05
N GLU A 363 16.29 2.03 4.77
CA GLU A 363 17.04 2.87 5.69
C GLU A 363 16.29 4.16 6.09
N VAL A 364 15.18 4.50 5.42
CA VAL A 364 14.36 5.67 5.80
C VAL A 364 13.85 5.50 7.23
N ASN A 365 14.22 6.44 8.11
CA ASN A 365 13.86 6.46 9.52
C ASN A 365 12.97 7.64 9.91
N THR A 366 12.69 8.56 8.99
CA THR A 366 11.85 9.74 9.24
C THR A 366 10.93 10.02 8.05
N VAL A 367 9.66 10.27 8.33
CA VAL A 367 8.65 10.62 7.32
C VAL A 367 7.91 11.88 7.73
N LEU A 368 7.82 12.84 6.81
CA LEU A 368 7.05 14.06 6.95
C LEU A 368 5.82 14.03 6.05
N PHE A 369 4.62 14.01 6.63
CA PHE A 369 3.36 14.22 5.91
C PHE A 369 3.09 15.73 5.82
N LEU A 370 3.58 16.35 4.73
CA LEU A 370 3.46 17.80 4.50
C LEU A 370 2.19 18.17 3.76
N ARG A 371 1.34 17.20 3.48
CA ARG A 371 0.03 17.37 2.87
C ARG A 371 -1.01 16.52 3.59
N PRO A 372 -2.29 16.94 3.58
CA PRO A 372 -3.36 16.04 3.96
C PRO A 372 -3.37 14.84 3.00
N THR A 373 -3.41 13.64 3.54
CA THR A 373 -3.49 12.41 2.73
C THR A 373 -4.90 11.85 2.88
N GLU A 374 -5.75 12.11 1.90
CA GLU A 374 -7.18 11.81 1.94
C GLU A 374 -7.47 10.30 1.79
N SER A 375 -6.57 9.58 1.15
CA SER A 375 -6.69 8.14 0.93
C SER A 375 -5.95 7.36 2.00
N LEU A 376 -6.66 6.49 2.71
CA LEU A 376 -6.06 5.54 3.65
C LEU A 376 -4.99 4.67 2.96
N THR A 377 -5.27 4.22 1.74
CA THR A 377 -4.32 3.40 0.96
C THR A 377 -3.02 4.15 0.71
N ILE A 378 -3.09 5.42 0.25
CA ILE A 378 -1.90 6.25 0.00
C ILE A 378 -1.16 6.49 1.33
N PHE A 379 -1.88 6.79 2.40
CA PHE A 379 -1.28 6.97 3.73
C PHE A 379 -0.48 5.74 4.16
N LEU A 380 -1.09 4.55 4.09
CA LEU A 380 -0.43 3.30 4.48
C LEU A 380 0.72 2.91 3.54
N GLN A 381 0.62 3.22 2.25
CA GLN A 381 1.71 3.02 1.29
C GLN A 381 2.90 3.94 1.61
N GLN A 382 2.66 5.21 1.89
CA GLN A 382 3.70 6.19 2.25
C GLN A 382 4.34 5.83 3.59
N LEU A 383 3.54 5.53 4.61
CA LEU A 383 4.00 5.09 5.92
C LEU A 383 4.84 3.81 5.81
N GLY A 384 4.35 2.83 5.05
CA GLY A 384 5.01 1.54 4.84
C GLY A 384 6.40 1.63 4.20
N ARG A 385 6.74 2.74 3.52
CA ARG A 385 8.10 2.96 3.01
C ARG A 385 9.12 3.09 4.12
N GLY A 386 8.74 3.76 5.20
CA GLY A 386 9.60 3.94 6.36
C GLY A 386 9.51 2.81 7.39
N LEU A 387 8.61 1.84 7.24
CA LEU A 387 8.45 0.76 8.23
C LEU A 387 9.26 -0.50 7.93
N ARG A 388 10.01 -0.54 6.83
CA ARG A 388 10.89 -1.67 6.52
C ARG A 388 12.01 -1.78 7.53
N LEU A 389 12.38 -3.01 7.85
CA LEU A 389 13.53 -3.28 8.69
C LEU A 389 14.81 -2.93 7.94
N ALA A 390 15.74 -2.29 8.63
CA ALA A 390 17.09 -2.03 8.14
C ALA A 390 18.07 -2.15 9.31
N GLU A 391 19.34 -2.41 9.00
CA GLU A 391 20.41 -2.39 9.99
C GLU A 391 20.49 -0.98 10.60
N ASP A 392 20.76 -0.88 11.88
CA ASP A 392 20.85 0.37 12.65
C ASP A 392 19.57 1.23 12.71
N LYS A 393 18.41 0.66 12.37
CA LYS A 393 17.14 1.34 12.45
C LYS A 393 16.23 0.74 13.50
N GLU A 394 16.03 1.46 14.59
CA GLU A 394 15.18 1.02 15.71
C GLU A 394 13.69 1.27 15.46
N CYS A 395 13.34 2.44 14.93
CA CYS A 395 11.95 2.83 14.67
C CYS A 395 11.83 3.83 13.51
N LEU A 396 10.61 4.09 13.09
CA LEU A 396 10.27 5.16 12.16
C LEU A 396 9.69 6.35 12.92
N THR A 397 10.28 7.53 12.77
CA THR A 397 9.69 8.79 13.23
C THR A 397 8.75 9.35 12.17
N VAL A 398 7.51 9.63 12.55
CA VAL A 398 6.48 10.18 11.65
C VAL A 398 6.00 11.52 12.20
N LEU A 399 6.12 12.57 11.39
CA LEU A 399 5.53 13.87 11.68
C LEU A 399 4.39 14.13 10.70
N ASP A 400 3.19 14.28 11.23
CA ASP A 400 1.98 14.56 10.44
C ASP A 400 1.40 15.91 10.85
N PHE A 401 1.37 16.85 9.89
CA PHE A 401 0.93 18.22 10.13
C PHE A 401 -0.58 18.33 9.93
N ILE A 402 -1.30 18.43 11.05
CA ILE A 402 -2.75 18.30 11.13
C ILE A 402 -3.37 19.68 11.30
N GLY A 403 -3.98 20.19 10.21
CA GLY A 403 -4.79 21.41 10.21
C GLY A 403 -6.28 21.14 10.45
N GLN A 404 -7.07 22.22 10.47
CA GLN A 404 -8.52 22.10 10.42
C GLN A 404 -8.94 21.53 9.07
N ALA A 405 -9.36 20.28 9.06
CA ALA A 405 -9.68 19.55 7.85
C ALA A 405 -11.17 19.70 7.47
N ASN A 406 -11.46 19.55 6.17
CA ASN A 406 -12.82 19.44 5.67
C ASN A 406 -13.57 18.30 6.38
N LYS A 407 -14.88 18.45 6.61
CA LYS A 407 -15.74 17.45 7.28
C LYS A 407 -15.74 16.07 6.58
N LYS A 408 -15.38 16.03 5.30
CA LYS A 408 -15.30 14.79 4.50
C LYS A 408 -13.96 14.07 4.65
N TYR A 409 -12.97 14.69 5.31
CA TYR A 409 -11.69 14.03 5.60
C TYR A 409 -11.90 12.97 6.69
N ASN A 410 -11.40 11.77 6.48
CA ASN A 410 -11.64 10.64 7.39
C ASN A 410 -10.42 10.37 8.28
N PHE A 411 -10.37 11.03 9.43
CA PHE A 411 -9.36 10.75 10.45
C PHE A 411 -9.59 9.42 11.17
N GLU A 412 -10.85 8.98 11.29
CA GLU A 412 -11.19 7.77 12.04
C GLU A 412 -10.53 6.54 11.43
N ASP A 413 -10.71 6.30 10.13
CA ASP A 413 -10.07 5.18 9.43
C ASP A 413 -8.55 5.27 9.45
N LYS A 414 -8.01 6.50 9.34
CA LYS A 414 -6.57 6.73 9.39
C LYS A 414 -5.96 6.26 10.72
N PHE A 415 -6.56 6.63 11.85
CA PHE A 415 -6.06 6.23 13.16
C PHE A 415 -6.43 4.78 13.51
N ALA A 416 -7.61 4.30 13.11
CA ALA A 416 -7.98 2.89 13.28
C ALA A 416 -6.97 1.94 12.62
N ALA A 417 -6.46 2.30 11.44
CA ALA A 417 -5.47 1.49 10.72
C ALA A 417 -4.09 1.41 11.40
N LEU A 418 -3.80 2.31 12.34
CA LEU A 418 -2.56 2.31 13.12
C LEU A 418 -2.65 1.49 14.41
N LEU A 419 -3.86 1.05 14.80
CA LEU A 419 -4.12 0.39 16.08
C LEU A 419 -4.28 -1.11 15.88
N SER A 420 -3.82 -1.89 16.85
CA SER A 420 -4.08 -3.33 16.94
C SER A 420 -5.59 -3.56 17.11
N ASN A 421 -6.06 -4.78 16.78
CA ASN A 421 -7.47 -5.13 16.93
C ASN A 421 -7.98 -4.75 18.32
N THR A 422 -8.94 -3.83 18.36
CA THR A 422 -9.51 -3.31 19.60
C THR A 422 -11.02 -3.07 19.41
N THR A 423 -11.78 -3.26 20.48
CA THR A 423 -13.19 -2.86 20.56
C THR A 423 -13.35 -1.39 20.97
N ARG A 424 -12.24 -0.68 21.19
CA ARG A 424 -12.24 0.73 21.62
C ARG A 424 -12.38 1.64 20.40
N SER A 425 -13.24 2.64 20.51
CA SER A 425 -13.36 3.66 19.47
C SER A 425 -12.09 4.53 19.38
N VAL A 426 -11.78 5.05 18.18
CA VAL A 426 -10.67 5.98 17.96
C VAL A 426 -10.78 7.22 18.87
N ILE A 427 -12.00 7.71 19.14
CA ILE A 427 -12.23 8.83 20.08
C ILE A 427 -11.70 8.47 21.48
N ARG A 428 -11.95 7.25 21.93
CA ARG A 428 -11.48 6.79 23.25
C ARG A 428 -9.96 6.60 23.25
N GLU A 429 -9.42 6.02 22.18
CA GLU A 429 -7.97 5.88 22.02
C GLU A 429 -7.24 7.23 22.08
N ILE A 430 -7.76 8.26 21.38
CA ILE A 430 -7.20 9.63 21.44
C ILE A 430 -7.23 10.20 22.87
N LYS A 431 -8.32 9.95 23.61
CA LYS A 431 -8.44 10.44 25.00
C LYS A 431 -7.53 9.73 25.98
N ASP A 432 -7.36 8.43 25.79
CA ASP A 432 -6.63 7.56 26.72
C ASP A 432 -5.14 7.38 26.31
N GLY A 433 -4.67 8.04 25.24
CA GLY A 433 -3.27 8.04 24.80
C GLY A 433 -2.88 6.83 23.97
N PHE A 434 -3.79 6.31 23.14
CA PHE A 434 -3.54 5.24 22.15
C PHE A 434 -2.99 3.95 22.76
N VAL A 435 -3.68 3.45 23.77
CA VAL A 435 -3.27 2.23 24.52
C VAL A 435 -3.27 0.96 23.65
N SER A 436 -4.00 0.95 22.54
CA SER A 436 -4.05 -0.15 21.58
C SER A 436 -3.03 -0.03 20.44
N ALA A 437 -2.03 0.85 20.55
CA ALA A 437 -0.94 0.91 19.58
C ALA A 437 -0.14 -0.41 19.57
N PRO A 438 0.42 -0.83 18.40
CA PRO A 438 1.26 -2.03 18.31
C PRO A 438 2.48 -1.95 19.23
N LYS A 439 3.06 -3.10 19.56
CA LYS A 439 4.21 -3.18 20.46
C LYS A 439 5.39 -2.33 19.97
N GLY A 440 5.90 -1.49 20.85
CA GLY A 440 7.00 -0.58 20.56
C GLY A 440 6.59 0.69 19.79
N CYS A 441 5.32 0.79 19.36
CA CYS A 441 4.81 2.00 18.73
C CYS A 441 4.35 3.03 19.76
N TYR A 442 4.45 4.29 19.36
CA TYR A 442 4.00 5.43 20.16
C TYR A 442 3.26 6.43 19.28
N ILE A 443 2.11 6.91 19.75
CA ILE A 443 1.31 7.93 19.06
C ILE A 443 1.06 9.08 20.02
N GLN A 444 1.48 10.27 19.64
CA GLN A 444 1.27 11.50 20.36
C GLN A 444 0.64 12.56 19.48
N LEU A 445 -0.43 13.18 19.95
CA LEU A 445 -1.08 14.31 19.28
C LEU A 445 -0.90 15.58 20.12
N GLU A 446 -0.56 16.68 19.48
CA GLU A 446 -0.67 17.98 20.14
C GLU A 446 -2.13 18.31 20.47
N LYS A 447 -2.37 19.03 21.56
CA LYS A 447 -3.73 19.30 22.07
C LYS A 447 -4.68 19.87 21.03
N LYS A 448 -4.21 20.79 20.17
CA LYS A 448 -5.04 21.38 19.10
C LYS A 448 -5.28 20.38 17.97
N ALA A 449 -4.26 19.62 17.56
CA ALA A 449 -4.40 18.57 16.56
C ALA A 449 -5.40 17.51 17.02
N ALA A 450 -5.30 17.02 18.26
CA ALA A 450 -6.28 16.11 18.85
C ALA A 450 -7.70 16.67 18.82
N LYS A 451 -7.86 17.97 19.14
CA LYS A 451 -9.16 18.65 19.07
C LYS A 451 -9.69 18.67 17.63
N TYR A 452 -8.88 19.03 16.64
CA TYR A 452 -9.29 19.07 15.23
C TYR A 452 -9.76 17.69 14.74
N ILE A 453 -9.04 16.63 15.11
CA ILE A 453 -9.40 15.25 14.80
C ILE A 453 -10.73 14.87 15.46
N LEU A 454 -10.87 15.11 16.75
CA LEU A 454 -12.09 14.78 17.49
C LEU A 454 -13.32 15.56 16.96
N ASP A 455 -13.15 16.84 16.63
CA ASP A 455 -14.22 17.66 16.06
C ASP A 455 -14.60 17.18 14.65
N ASN A 456 -13.63 16.76 13.84
CA ASN A 456 -13.88 16.17 12.52
C ASN A 456 -14.63 14.84 12.64
N ILE A 457 -14.15 13.90 13.48
CA ILE A 457 -14.82 12.62 13.72
C ILE A 457 -16.26 12.85 14.17
N ARG A 458 -16.50 13.75 15.14
CA ARG A 458 -17.85 14.07 15.62
C ARG A 458 -18.72 14.70 14.52
N ALA A 459 -18.15 15.57 13.69
CA ALA A 459 -18.88 16.17 12.58
C ALA A 459 -19.28 15.14 11.51
N SER A 460 -18.52 14.06 11.34
CA SER A 460 -18.86 12.96 10.42
C SER A 460 -20.07 12.16 10.89
N TYR A 461 -20.37 12.13 12.20
CA TYR A 461 -21.62 11.57 12.75
C TYR A 461 -22.86 12.38 12.39
N GLY A 462 -22.68 13.61 11.93
CA GLY A 462 -23.74 14.54 11.61
C GLY A 462 -24.42 14.35 10.26
N ASN A 463 -24.18 13.24 9.53
CA ASN A 463 -24.86 12.94 8.28
C ASN A 463 -25.43 11.51 8.27
N THR A 464 -26.57 11.33 7.59
CA THR A 464 -27.28 10.05 7.50
C THR A 464 -26.44 8.97 6.82
N ALA A 465 -25.66 9.33 5.80
CA ALA A 465 -24.86 8.36 5.05
C ALA A 465 -23.75 7.73 5.92
N GLY A 466 -23.08 8.51 6.76
CA GLY A 466 -22.09 8.01 7.70
C GLY A 466 -22.69 7.10 8.77
N LEU A 467 -23.89 7.41 9.26
CA LEU A 467 -24.61 6.53 10.20
C LEU A 467 -25.02 5.22 9.53
N VAL A 468 -25.56 5.25 8.31
CA VAL A 468 -25.93 4.05 7.55
C VAL A 468 -24.72 3.14 7.31
N SER A 469 -23.59 3.70 6.88
CA SER A 469 -22.35 2.93 6.66
C SER A 469 -21.88 2.22 7.94
N ARG A 470 -21.91 2.91 9.09
CA ARG A 470 -21.50 2.32 10.37
C ARG A 470 -22.45 1.26 10.90
N VAL A 471 -23.74 1.45 10.69
CA VAL A 471 -24.74 0.41 11.04
C VAL A 471 -24.50 -0.83 10.17
N ALA A 472 -24.20 -0.66 8.88
CA ALA A 472 -23.92 -1.77 7.97
C ALA A 472 -22.67 -2.59 8.39
N SER A 473 -21.63 -1.93 8.88
CA SER A 473 -20.37 -2.58 9.28
C SER A 473 -20.32 -2.97 10.77
N PHE A 474 -21.28 -2.53 11.59
CA PHE A 474 -21.19 -2.58 13.05
C PHE A 474 -20.89 -3.97 13.61
N THR A 475 -21.61 -5.00 13.14
CA THR A 475 -21.46 -6.38 13.65
C THR A 475 -20.10 -6.97 13.27
N GLU A 476 -19.60 -6.63 12.07
CA GLU A 476 -18.28 -7.08 11.61
C GLU A 476 -17.18 -6.36 12.37
N ASP A 477 -17.34 -5.06 12.60
CA ASP A 477 -16.31 -4.21 13.23
C ASP A 477 -16.24 -4.42 14.76
N SER A 478 -17.39 -4.65 15.41
CA SER A 478 -17.47 -4.75 16.87
C SER A 478 -17.53 -6.17 17.42
N GLY A 479 -17.97 -7.12 16.60
CA GLY A 479 -18.32 -8.49 17.05
C GLY A 479 -19.54 -8.55 17.97
N LEU A 480 -20.24 -7.43 18.16
CA LEU A 480 -21.42 -7.32 19.03
C LEU A 480 -22.71 -7.43 18.20
N GLU A 481 -23.80 -7.85 18.85
CA GLU A 481 -25.12 -7.77 18.25
C GLU A 481 -25.51 -6.31 18.00
N LEU A 482 -26.08 -6.03 16.81
CA LEU A 482 -26.52 -4.70 16.43
C LEU A 482 -27.78 -4.29 17.21
N THR A 483 -27.59 -3.67 18.34
CA THR A 483 -28.62 -3.01 19.13
C THR A 483 -28.33 -1.53 19.26
N LEU A 484 -29.36 -0.70 19.52
CA LEU A 484 -29.14 0.72 19.74
C LEU A 484 -28.15 0.97 20.90
N ALA A 485 -28.29 0.22 21.98
CA ALA A 485 -27.40 0.36 23.14
C ALA A 485 -25.96 0.05 22.80
N ASN A 486 -25.69 -1.11 22.19
CA ASN A 486 -24.36 -1.51 21.77
C ASN A 486 -23.75 -0.53 20.75
N PHE A 487 -24.59 -0.03 19.82
CA PHE A 487 -24.14 0.94 18.81
C PHE A 487 -23.76 2.28 19.45
N LEU A 488 -24.58 2.80 20.36
CA LEU A 488 -24.28 4.04 21.08
C LEU A 488 -23.04 3.92 21.96
N ASP A 489 -22.92 2.80 22.69
CA ASP A 489 -21.77 2.54 23.56
C ASP A 489 -20.46 2.39 22.77
N TYR A 490 -20.50 1.61 21.69
CA TYR A 490 -19.32 1.37 20.85
C TYR A 490 -18.77 2.65 20.22
N TYR A 491 -19.67 3.47 19.63
CA TYR A 491 -19.28 4.73 19.00
C TYR A 491 -19.31 5.93 19.96
N HIS A 492 -19.66 5.74 21.23
CA HIS A 492 -19.81 6.79 22.25
C HIS A 492 -20.70 7.95 21.79
N LEU A 493 -21.84 7.62 21.18
CA LEU A 493 -22.77 8.57 20.62
C LEU A 493 -23.84 8.98 21.65
N ASP A 494 -24.24 10.27 21.58
CA ASP A 494 -25.50 10.71 22.19
C ASP A 494 -26.67 10.21 21.32
N PRO A 495 -27.73 9.61 21.89
CA PRO A 495 -28.91 9.19 21.15
C PRO A 495 -29.47 10.24 20.21
N ARG A 496 -29.39 11.51 20.60
CA ARG A 496 -29.82 12.66 19.78
C ARG A 496 -29.07 12.76 18.43
N ALA A 497 -27.88 12.23 18.34
CA ALA A 497 -27.13 12.20 17.08
C ALA A 497 -27.80 11.32 16.03
N ILE A 498 -28.50 10.26 16.45
CA ILE A 498 -29.25 9.33 15.57
C ILE A 498 -30.62 9.93 15.28
N TYR A 499 -31.39 10.23 16.32
CA TYR A 499 -32.80 10.66 16.21
C TYR A 499 -32.98 12.03 15.56
N LYS A 500 -31.92 12.82 15.41
CA LYS A 500 -31.93 14.03 14.60
C LYS A 500 -32.25 13.79 13.12
N PHE A 501 -31.95 12.58 12.62
CA PHE A 501 -32.07 12.24 11.20
C PHE A 501 -33.19 11.24 10.92
N SER A 502 -33.36 10.24 11.80
CA SER A 502 -34.35 9.17 11.64
C SER A 502 -34.41 8.29 12.90
N SER A 503 -35.35 7.34 12.96
CA SER A 503 -35.30 6.26 13.94
C SER A 503 -34.10 5.33 13.68
N PHE A 504 -33.58 4.69 14.74
CA PHE A 504 -32.47 3.72 14.59
C PHE A 504 -32.85 2.55 13.66
N SER A 505 -34.08 2.04 13.81
CA SER A 505 -34.61 0.99 12.95
C SER A 505 -34.65 1.41 11.48
N ARG A 506 -35.00 2.65 11.17
CA ARG A 506 -34.99 3.17 9.79
C ARG A 506 -33.56 3.27 9.23
N ILE A 507 -32.58 3.63 10.07
CA ILE A 507 -31.16 3.60 9.66
C ILE A 507 -30.70 2.18 9.40
N CYS A 508 -31.11 1.21 10.24
CA CYS A 508 -30.83 -0.22 10.04
C CYS A 508 -31.45 -0.76 8.74
N ALA A 509 -32.67 -0.39 8.41
CA ALA A 509 -33.30 -0.75 7.14
C ALA A 509 -32.53 -0.15 5.93
N ARG A 510 -32.12 1.12 6.01
CA ARG A 510 -31.27 1.77 4.97
C ARG A 510 -29.89 1.16 4.85
N ALA A 511 -29.40 0.49 5.88
CA ALA A 511 -28.14 -0.24 5.91
C ALA A 511 -28.30 -1.71 5.50
N ASP A 512 -29.48 -2.12 5.06
CA ASP A 512 -29.82 -3.51 4.70
C ASP A 512 -29.55 -4.53 5.83
N THR A 513 -29.49 -4.08 7.10
CA THR A 513 -29.29 -4.96 8.26
C THR A 513 -30.59 -5.56 8.78
N ILE A 514 -31.73 -4.95 8.46
CA ILE A 514 -33.09 -5.47 8.69
C ILE A 514 -33.94 -5.25 7.44
N ALA A 515 -35.04 -6.04 7.31
CA ALA A 515 -36.02 -5.84 6.23
C ALA A 515 -36.62 -4.43 6.29
N ASP A 516 -36.89 -3.84 5.14
CA ASP A 516 -37.55 -2.53 5.09
C ASP A 516 -39.02 -2.65 5.61
N PHE A 517 -39.50 -1.61 6.24
CA PHE A 517 -40.80 -1.55 6.86
C PHE A 517 -41.47 -0.19 6.60
N SER A 518 -42.82 -0.19 6.57
CA SER A 518 -43.59 1.05 6.56
C SER A 518 -43.71 1.59 7.98
N GLU A 519 -43.33 2.85 8.20
CA GLU A 519 -43.64 3.52 9.46
C GLU A 519 -45.12 3.85 9.49
N PRO A 520 -45.85 3.54 10.61
CA PRO A 520 -47.20 3.99 10.74
C PRO A 520 -47.20 5.53 10.67
N LEU A 521 -48.09 6.07 9.84
CA LEU A 521 -48.35 7.51 9.84
C LEU A 521 -48.87 7.87 11.23
N GLU A 522 -48.15 8.74 11.94
CA GLU A 522 -48.75 9.36 13.12
C GLU A 522 -49.90 10.25 12.61
N GLU A 523 -51.16 9.91 13.04
CA GLU A 523 -52.30 10.75 12.86
C GLU A 523 -52.22 12.02 13.71
#